data_f2fee14c610a8e93f5f2f8ade6f4a341
#
_entry.id   f2fee14c610a8e93f5f2f8ade6f4a341
#
_cell.length_a   1.000
_cell.length_b   1.000
_cell.length_c   1.000
_cell.angle_alpha   90.00
_cell.angle_beta   90.00
_cell.angle_gamma   90.00
#
_symmetry.space_group_name_H-M   'P 1'
#
loop_
_entity.id
_entity.type
_entity.pdbx_description
1 polymer ?
#
loop_
_entity_poly.entity_id
_entity_poly.type
_entity_poly.pdbx_seq_one_letter_code
_entity_poly.pdbx_strand_id
1 'polypeptide(L)'
;MARITSSPFTRQARVREETPCFPLRAPDVPDAALLFDAWSAALQSGAPDALTALYCPQAVLLPTADDDVRVGHARIRDYFVHFMASRPQARILECHTQTGWDMIVDMGSYAFRFADGRDVAARYTFVYRPVAGRWRITHHHSSAMPERFCEF
;
A
#
# COMPACT_ATOMS: atom_id res chain seq x y z
N MET A 1 -24.12 19.78 20.11
CA MET A 1 -23.83 18.32 20.10
C MET A 1 -22.75 18.06 19.09
N ALA A 2 -21.52 17.89 19.56
CA ALA A 2 -20.37 17.61 18.67
C ALA A 2 -20.43 16.15 18.22
N ARG A 3 -20.50 15.90 16.90
CA ARG A 3 -20.33 14.56 16.34
C ARG A 3 -18.85 14.22 16.46
N ILE A 4 -18.53 13.25 17.30
CA ILE A 4 -17.20 12.63 17.34
C ILE A 4 -17.10 11.81 16.05
N THR A 5 -16.44 12.37 15.02
CA THR A 5 -16.01 11.61 13.85
C THR A 5 -14.86 10.71 14.31
N SER A 6 -15.13 9.41 14.47
CA SER A 6 -14.07 8.45 14.77
C SER A 6 -13.01 8.49 13.65
N SER A 7 -11.77 8.83 14.03
CA SER A 7 -10.63 8.83 13.13
C SER A 7 -10.50 7.46 12.45
N PRO A 8 -10.26 7.39 11.12
CA PRO A 8 -10.06 6.12 10.42
C PRO A 8 -8.89 5.32 11.01
N PHE A 9 -8.02 5.97 11.78
CA PHE A 9 -6.88 5.32 12.44
C PHE A 9 -7.26 4.45 13.64
N THR A 10 -8.48 4.54 14.17
CA THR A 10 -8.95 3.77 15.33
C THR A 10 -9.68 2.46 14.96
N ARG A 11 -10.02 2.24 13.68
CA ARG A 11 -10.65 0.98 13.25
C ARG A 11 -9.61 -0.13 13.12
N GLN A 12 -9.89 -1.29 13.73
CA GLN A 12 -9.14 -2.52 13.50
C GLN A 12 -9.33 -2.99 12.05
N ALA A 13 -8.24 -3.48 11.43
CA ALA A 13 -8.28 -4.08 10.11
C ALA A 13 -9.21 -5.32 10.10
N ARG A 14 -10.11 -5.37 9.13
CA ARG A 14 -10.91 -6.57 8.86
C ARG A 14 -10.25 -7.35 7.75
N VAL A 15 -9.73 -8.52 8.07
CA VAL A 15 -9.28 -9.51 7.09
C VAL A 15 -10.50 -10.36 6.75
N ARG A 16 -10.85 -10.44 5.48
CA ARG A 16 -11.85 -11.39 4.98
C ARG A 16 -11.11 -12.55 4.32
N GLU A 17 -11.23 -13.74 4.87
CA GLU A 17 -10.82 -14.96 4.19
C GLU A 17 -11.84 -15.29 3.10
N GLU A 18 -11.43 -15.14 1.85
CA GLU A 18 -12.22 -15.57 0.69
C GLU A 18 -11.54 -16.80 0.06
N THR A 19 -12.36 -17.71 -0.46
CA THR A 19 -11.87 -18.88 -1.20
C THR A 19 -11.04 -18.41 -2.40
N PRO A 20 -9.77 -18.84 -2.52
CA PRO A 20 -8.89 -18.33 -3.55
C PRO A 20 -9.37 -18.74 -4.95
N CYS A 21 -9.49 -17.76 -5.85
CA CYS A 21 -9.71 -17.99 -7.27
C CYS A 21 -8.47 -18.55 -8.00
N PHE A 22 -7.35 -18.70 -7.30
CA PHE A 22 -6.06 -19.14 -7.83
C PHE A 22 -5.61 -20.45 -7.19
N PRO A 23 -4.80 -21.28 -7.91
CA PRO A 23 -4.31 -22.52 -7.39
C PRO A 23 -3.39 -22.34 -6.18
N LEU A 24 -3.35 -23.36 -5.35
CA LEU A 24 -2.69 -23.48 -4.06
C LEU A 24 -1.33 -22.77 -3.96
N ARG A 25 -1.15 -22.09 -2.83
CA ARG A 25 0.06 -21.41 -2.42
C ARG A 25 1.29 -22.33 -2.48
N ALA A 26 2.33 -21.92 -3.19
CA ALA A 26 3.64 -22.55 -3.09
C ALA A 26 4.23 -22.31 -1.69
N PRO A 27 5.00 -23.26 -1.12
CA PRO A 27 5.48 -23.20 0.27
C PRO A 27 6.37 -21.97 0.58
N ASP A 28 6.97 -21.36 -0.42
CA ASP A 28 7.89 -20.21 -0.26
C ASP A 28 7.24 -18.85 -0.57
N VAL A 29 5.92 -18.78 -0.71
CA VAL A 29 5.21 -17.52 -0.93
C VAL A 29 4.95 -16.85 0.41
N PRO A 30 5.48 -15.62 0.64
CA PRO A 30 5.31 -14.92 1.90
C PRO A 30 3.86 -14.50 2.12
N ASP A 31 3.53 -14.21 3.37
CA ASP A 31 2.29 -13.54 3.70
C ASP A 31 2.33 -12.09 3.21
N ALA A 32 1.26 -11.64 2.55
CA ALA A 32 1.13 -10.26 2.09
C ALA A 32 1.21 -9.26 3.24
N ALA A 33 0.73 -9.61 4.42
CA ALA A 33 0.83 -8.77 5.60
C ALA A 33 2.29 -8.46 5.97
N LEU A 34 3.19 -9.44 5.88
CA LEU A 34 4.62 -9.23 6.14
C LEU A 34 5.27 -8.31 5.09
N LEU A 35 4.83 -8.42 3.84
CA LEU A 35 5.31 -7.54 2.75
C LEU A 35 4.82 -6.10 2.96
N PHE A 36 3.58 -5.92 3.37
CA PHE A 36 3.05 -4.60 3.72
C PHE A 36 3.75 -4.02 4.94
N ASP A 37 3.99 -4.80 5.98
CA ASP A 37 4.69 -4.35 7.19
C ASP A 37 6.10 -3.87 6.86
N ALA A 38 6.81 -4.59 5.99
CA ALA A 38 8.13 -4.17 5.50
C ALA A 38 8.06 -2.85 4.73
N TRP A 39 7.04 -2.67 3.89
CA TRP A 39 6.80 -1.42 3.15
C TRP A 39 6.47 -0.28 4.11
N SER A 40 5.57 -0.50 5.08
CA SER A 40 5.18 0.49 6.08
C SER A 40 6.36 0.91 6.96
N ALA A 41 7.19 -0.05 7.39
CA ALA A 41 8.40 0.24 8.15
C ALA A 41 9.42 1.07 7.35
N ALA A 42 9.62 0.72 6.07
CA ALA A 42 10.49 1.50 5.18
C ALA A 42 9.94 2.93 4.96
N LEU A 43 8.62 3.09 4.81
CA LEU A 43 7.98 4.39 4.71
C LEU A 43 8.24 5.25 5.96
N GLN A 44 8.09 4.66 7.14
CA GLN A 44 8.28 5.34 8.43
C GLN A 44 9.75 5.65 8.74
N SER A 45 10.69 4.93 8.14
CA SER A 45 12.13 5.15 8.35
C SER A 45 12.61 6.51 7.84
N GLY A 46 11.86 7.15 6.95
CA GLY A 46 12.26 8.39 6.29
C GLY A 46 13.40 8.23 5.28
N ALA A 47 13.73 6.99 4.88
CA ALA A 47 14.78 6.67 3.92
C ALA A 47 14.19 6.27 2.56
N PRO A 48 14.11 7.20 1.57
CA PRO A 48 13.48 6.91 0.27
C PRO A 48 14.15 5.75 -0.48
N ASP A 49 15.46 5.58 -0.31
CA ASP A 49 16.20 4.49 -0.96
C ASP A 49 15.81 3.12 -0.41
N ALA A 50 15.60 3.01 0.91
CA ALA A 50 15.15 1.77 1.55
C ALA A 50 13.74 1.38 1.06
N LEU A 51 12.85 2.37 0.95
CA LEU A 51 11.50 2.14 0.44
C LEU A 51 11.52 1.76 -1.05
N THR A 52 12.27 2.49 -1.87
CA THR A 52 12.39 2.23 -3.32
C THR A 52 12.97 0.85 -3.59
N ALA A 53 13.88 0.35 -2.75
CA ALA A 53 14.45 -0.99 -2.88
C ALA A 53 13.42 -2.13 -2.76
N LEU A 54 12.24 -1.89 -2.22
CA LEU A 54 11.14 -2.86 -2.18
C LEU A 54 10.42 -2.99 -3.53
N TYR A 55 10.59 -2.04 -4.43
CA TYR A 55 10.04 -2.06 -5.78
C TYR A 55 11.00 -2.75 -6.75
N CYS A 56 10.48 -3.36 -7.81
CA CYS A 56 11.33 -3.84 -8.89
C CYS A 56 11.84 -2.64 -9.73
N PRO A 57 12.95 -2.80 -10.48
CA PRO A 57 13.53 -1.68 -11.24
C PRO A 57 12.59 -1.03 -12.25
N GLN A 58 11.60 -1.79 -12.78
CA GLN A 58 10.60 -1.29 -13.74
C GLN A 58 9.20 -1.17 -13.13
N ALA A 59 9.09 -1.12 -11.80
CA ALA A 59 7.80 -1.00 -11.13
C ALA A 59 7.03 0.23 -11.59
N VAL A 60 5.71 0.11 -11.53
CA VAL A 60 4.77 1.20 -11.81
C VAL A 60 4.05 1.59 -10.53
N LEU A 61 4.12 2.86 -10.19
CA LEU A 61 3.38 3.46 -9.07
C LEU A 61 2.37 4.47 -9.62
N LEU A 62 1.10 4.30 -9.26
CA LEU A 62 0.04 5.28 -9.44
C LEU A 62 -0.27 5.87 -8.05
N PRO A 63 0.31 7.02 -7.72
CA PRO A 63 0.23 7.56 -6.35
C PRO A 63 -1.06 8.32 -6.09
N THR A 64 -1.48 8.38 -4.82
CA THR A 64 -2.70 9.09 -4.40
C THR A 64 -2.62 10.59 -4.58
N ALA A 65 -1.45 11.18 -4.34
CA ALA A 65 -1.26 12.63 -4.22
C ALA A 65 -0.49 13.22 -5.42
N ASP A 66 -0.54 12.55 -6.55
CA ASP A 66 0.17 12.95 -7.77
C ASP A 66 -0.64 12.47 -8.98
N ASP A 67 -0.72 13.25 -10.01
CA ASP A 67 -1.39 12.92 -11.26
C ASP A 67 -0.48 12.17 -12.26
N ASP A 68 0.83 12.15 -11.98
CA ASP A 68 1.83 11.47 -12.78
C ASP A 68 1.99 10.00 -12.44
N VAL A 69 1.98 9.14 -13.44
CA VAL A 69 2.41 7.74 -13.30
C VAL A 69 3.92 7.69 -13.11
N ARG A 70 4.37 7.05 -12.02
CA ARG A 70 5.79 6.93 -11.68
C ARG A 70 6.32 5.57 -12.12
N VAL A 71 7.18 5.53 -13.12
CA VAL A 71 7.76 4.31 -13.68
C VAL A 71 9.25 4.24 -13.35
N GLY A 72 9.64 3.13 -12.72
CA GLY A 72 11.02 2.83 -12.36
C GLY A 72 11.51 3.53 -11.09
N HIS A 73 12.65 3.06 -10.58
CA HIS A 73 13.19 3.47 -9.28
C HIS A 73 13.39 4.99 -9.16
N ALA A 74 13.92 5.65 -10.18
CA ALA A 74 14.23 7.07 -10.10
C ALA A 74 12.96 7.92 -9.85
N ARG A 75 11.89 7.66 -10.61
CA ARG A 75 10.64 8.42 -10.47
C ARG A 75 9.85 8.04 -9.22
N ILE A 76 9.88 6.75 -8.82
CA ILE A 76 9.27 6.28 -7.58
C ILE A 76 9.98 6.88 -6.36
N ARG A 77 11.32 6.90 -6.38
CA ARG A 77 12.13 7.53 -5.34
C ARG A 77 11.82 9.02 -5.20
N ASP A 78 11.76 9.73 -6.31
CA ASP A 78 11.45 11.16 -6.34
C ASP A 78 10.09 11.46 -5.68
N TYR A 79 9.06 10.69 -6.00
CA TYR A 79 7.77 10.79 -5.34
C TYR A 79 7.89 10.59 -3.82
N PHE A 80 8.58 9.54 -3.37
CA PHE A 80 8.70 9.25 -1.95
C PHE A 80 9.56 10.24 -1.17
N VAL A 81 10.53 10.89 -1.78
CA VAL A 81 11.28 12.00 -1.16
C VAL A 81 10.30 13.09 -0.68
N HIS A 82 9.34 13.46 -1.52
CA HIS A 82 8.34 14.47 -1.17
C HIS A 82 7.27 13.94 -0.21
N PHE A 83 6.75 12.75 -0.46
CA PHE A 83 5.70 12.15 0.36
C PHE A 83 6.16 11.91 1.80
N MET A 84 7.37 11.38 1.98
CA MET A 84 7.94 11.07 3.30
C MET A 84 8.30 12.32 4.13
N ALA A 85 8.44 13.50 3.51
CA ALA A 85 8.65 14.76 4.21
C ALA A 85 7.53 15.08 5.22
N SER A 86 6.32 14.60 4.93
CA SER A 86 5.14 14.73 5.82
C SER A 86 5.09 13.65 6.92
N ARG A 87 6.08 12.77 7.01
CA ARG A 87 6.20 11.67 7.98
C ARG A 87 4.93 10.80 8.07
N PRO A 88 4.48 10.20 6.97
CA PRO A 88 3.29 9.36 6.95
C PRO A 88 3.53 8.06 7.72
N GLN A 89 2.49 7.64 8.44
CA GLN A 89 2.38 6.31 9.04
C GLN A 89 1.21 5.60 8.38
N ALA A 90 1.47 4.46 7.75
CA ALA A 90 0.45 3.68 7.06
C ALA A 90 -0.11 2.58 7.94
N ARG A 91 -1.42 2.33 7.85
CA ARG A 91 -2.11 1.23 8.52
C ARG A 91 -3.22 0.67 7.64
N ILE A 92 -3.28 -0.65 7.50
CA ILE A 92 -4.37 -1.33 6.79
C ILE A 92 -5.68 -1.19 7.58
N LEU A 93 -6.75 -0.89 6.87
CA LEU A 93 -8.12 -0.87 7.37
C LEU A 93 -8.89 -2.13 6.94
N GLU A 94 -8.68 -2.57 5.70
CA GLU A 94 -9.26 -3.76 5.11
C GLU A 94 -8.32 -4.28 4.04
N CYS A 95 -8.13 -5.60 3.96
CA CYS A 95 -7.32 -6.22 2.91
C CYS A 95 -7.96 -7.48 2.37
N HIS A 96 -7.70 -7.73 1.09
CA HIS A 96 -8.04 -8.94 0.36
C HIS A 96 -6.80 -9.37 -0.41
N THR A 97 -6.39 -10.61 -0.24
CA THR A 97 -5.17 -11.13 -0.85
C THR A 97 -5.50 -12.28 -1.79
N GLN A 98 -4.96 -12.22 -3.00
CA GLN A 98 -4.95 -13.31 -3.96
C GLN A 98 -3.51 -13.77 -4.18
N THR A 99 -3.25 -15.04 -3.94
CA THR A 99 -1.89 -15.59 -3.95
C THR A 99 -1.77 -16.69 -4.98
N GLY A 100 -0.81 -16.53 -5.91
CA GLY A 100 -0.32 -17.56 -6.82
C GLY A 100 1.12 -17.93 -6.48
N TRP A 101 1.75 -18.79 -7.28
CA TRP A 101 3.15 -19.19 -7.03
C TRP A 101 4.20 -18.15 -7.42
N ASP A 102 3.89 -17.25 -8.35
CA ASP A 102 4.78 -16.19 -8.83
C ASP A 102 4.17 -14.79 -8.68
N MET A 103 3.03 -14.67 -8.01
CA MET A 103 2.33 -13.41 -7.85
C MET A 103 1.50 -13.38 -6.58
N ILE A 104 1.54 -12.26 -5.89
CA ILE A 104 0.61 -11.90 -4.83
C ILE A 104 -0.03 -10.59 -5.25
N VAL A 105 -1.36 -10.54 -5.22
CA VAL A 105 -2.13 -9.30 -5.34
C VAL A 105 -2.77 -9.03 -3.99
N ASP A 106 -2.38 -7.93 -3.36
CA ASP A 106 -2.93 -7.47 -2.10
C ASP A 106 -3.63 -6.13 -2.32
N MET A 107 -4.91 -6.07 -1.98
CA MET A 107 -5.75 -4.93 -2.28
C MET A 107 -6.72 -4.64 -1.14
N GLY A 108 -7.09 -3.38 -1.01
CA GLY A 108 -8.02 -2.98 0.03
C GLY A 108 -7.99 -1.50 0.32
N SER A 109 -8.11 -1.17 1.59
CA SER A 109 -8.03 0.19 2.08
C SER A 109 -7.03 0.32 3.22
N TYR A 110 -6.36 1.46 3.26
CA TYR A 110 -5.43 1.82 4.32
C TYR A 110 -5.63 3.28 4.73
N ALA A 111 -5.03 3.68 5.82
CA ALA A 111 -5.01 5.06 6.27
C ALA A 111 -3.58 5.52 6.50
N PHE A 112 -3.33 6.77 6.14
CA PHE A 112 -2.12 7.48 6.48
C PHE A 112 -2.41 8.46 7.61
N ARG A 113 -1.57 8.45 8.63
CA ARG A 113 -1.48 9.52 9.61
C ARG A 113 -0.23 10.33 9.35
N PHE A 114 -0.39 11.63 9.20
CA PHE A 114 0.71 12.56 8.96
C PHE A 114 1.14 13.24 10.27
N ALA A 115 2.37 13.79 10.29
CA ALA A 115 2.91 14.45 11.47
C ALA A 115 2.11 15.69 11.92
N ASP A 116 1.37 16.32 11.01
CA ASP A 116 0.46 17.44 11.30
C ASP A 116 -0.89 17.01 11.90
N GLY A 117 -1.08 15.71 12.13
CA GLY A 117 -2.28 15.13 12.71
C GLY A 117 -3.40 14.81 11.72
N ARG A 118 -3.21 15.07 10.42
CA ARG A 118 -4.20 14.69 9.39
C ARG A 118 -4.22 13.17 9.21
N ASP A 119 -5.43 12.63 9.06
CA ASP A 119 -5.67 11.24 8.66
C ASP A 119 -6.27 11.22 7.26
N VAL A 120 -5.70 10.45 6.37
CA VAL A 120 -6.18 10.26 5.00
C VAL A 120 -6.40 8.78 4.73
N ALA A 121 -7.63 8.41 4.43
CA ALA A 121 -7.96 7.06 3.98
C ALA A 121 -7.83 6.97 2.46
N ALA A 122 -7.31 5.84 1.98
CA ALA A 122 -7.13 5.57 0.56
C ALA A 122 -7.38 4.08 0.28
N ARG A 123 -7.59 3.77 -1.00
CA ARG A 123 -7.62 2.39 -1.51
C ARG A 123 -6.26 2.06 -2.08
N TYR A 124 -5.90 0.79 -2.05
CA TYR A 124 -4.62 0.35 -2.59
C TYR A 124 -4.73 -0.98 -3.33
N THR A 125 -3.78 -1.19 -4.22
CA THR A 125 -3.44 -2.49 -4.80
C THR A 125 -1.93 -2.59 -4.90
N PHE A 126 -1.36 -3.58 -4.23
CA PHE A 126 0.01 -4.01 -4.45
C PHE A 126 0.03 -5.29 -5.27
N VAL A 127 0.91 -5.36 -6.24
CA VAL A 127 1.26 -6.60 -6.93
C VAL A 127 2.71 -6.90 -6.64
N TYR A 128 2.96 -8.05 -6.03
CA TYR A 128 4.30 -8.55 -5.73
C TYR A 128 4.64 -9.72 -6.65
N ARG A 129 5.89 -9.78 -7.09
CA ARG A 129 6.44 -10.91 -7.85
C ARG A 129 7.87 -11.22 -7.40
N PRO A 130 8.33 -12.47 -7.54
CA PRO A 130 9.73 -12.81 -7.31
C PRO A 130 10.61 -12.19 -8.41
N VAL A 131 11.56 -11.36 -7.98
CA VAL A 131 12.55 -10.71 -8.85
C VAL A 131 13.91 -10.91 -8.22
N ALA A 132 14.83 -11.59 -8.92
CA ALA A 132 16.17 -11.92 -8.44
C ALA A 132 16.15 -12.57 -7.03
N GLY A 133 15.28 -13.57 -6.84
CA GLY A 133 15.16 -14.33 -5.60
C GLY A 133 14.49 -13.60 -4.42
N ARG A 134 13.90 -12.43 -4.66
CA ARG A 134 13.18 -11.65 -3.64
C ARG A 134 11.81 -11.23 -4.15
N TRP A 135 10.82 -11.23 -3.26
CA TRP A 135 9.50 -10.66 -3.56
C TRP A 135 9.59 -9.15 -3.58
N ARG A 136 9.20 -8.53 -4.71
CA ARG A 136 9.25 -7.09 -4.94
C ARG A 136 7.94 -6.58 -5.48
N ILE A 137 7.63 -5.33 -5.18
CA ILE A 137 6.47 -4.63 -5.73
C ILE A 137 6.74 -4.36 -7.21
N THR A 138 5.87 -4.88 -8.08
CA THR A 138 5.89 -4.61 -9.52
C THR A 138 4.87 -3.56 -9.92
N HIS A 139 3.79 -3.48 -9.14
CA HIS A 139 2.75 -2.47 -9.32
C HIS A 139 2.20 -2.04 -7.97
N HIS A 140 1.99 -0.75 -7.82
CA HIS A 140 1.33 -0.15 -6.67
C HIS A 140 0.38 0.94 -7.14
N HIS A 141 -0.90 0.75 -6.90
CA HIS A 141 -1.91 1.78 -7.11
C HIS A 141 -2.43 2.24 -5.75
N SER A 142 -2.47 3.53 -5.55
CA SER A 142 -3.06 4.18 -4.39
C SER A 142 -4.01 5.28 -4.87
N SER A 143 -5.22 5.31 -4.34
CA SER A 143 -6.21 6.34 -4.68
C SER A 143 -6.92 6.83 -3.43
N ALA A 144 -7.14 8.13 -3.32
CA ALA A 144 -7.95 8.69 -2.24
C ALA A 144 -9.33 8.04 -2.20
N MET A 145 -9.92 7.94 -1.01
CA MET A 145 -11.33 7.55 -0.90
C MET A 145 -12.19 8.57 -1.65
N PRO A 146 -13.18 8.11 -2.44
CA PRO A 146 -14.10 9.02 -3.10
C PRO A 146 -14.85 9.83 -2.04
N GLU A 147 -15.09 11.09 -2.31
CA GLU A 147 -16.05 11.87 -1.56
C GLU A 147 -17.41 11.16 -1.64
N ARG A 148 -18.16 11.16 -0.55
CA ARG A 148 -19.52 10.59 -0.58
C ARG A 148 -20.32 11.36 -1.63
N PHE A 149 -20.59 10.72 -2.76
CA PHE A 149 -21.61 11.23 -3.67
C PHE A 149 -22.92 11.26 -2.90
N CYS A 150 -23.54 12.43 -2.81
CA CYS A 150 -24.93 12.52 -2.38
C CYS A 150 -25.75 11.58 -3.27
N GLU A 151 -26.58 10.76 -2.67
CA GLU A 151 -27.39 9.71 -3.33
C GLU A 151 -28.02 10.23 -4.60
N PHE A 152 -27.86 9.45 -5.67
CA PHE A 152 -28.66 9.61 -6.89
C PHE A 152 -30.09 9.16 -6.63
#